data_216c8c092e500522e924f56c3f0f45a3
#
_entry.id   216c8c092e500522e924f56c3f0f45a3
#
_cell.length_a   1.000
_cell.length_b   1.000
_cell.length_c   1.000
_cell.angle_alpha   90.00
_cell.angle_beta   90.00
_cell.angle_gamma   90.00
#
_symmetry.space_group_name_H-M   'P 1'
#
loop_
_entity.id
_entity.type
_entity.pdbx_description
1 polymer ?
#
loop_
_entity_poly.entity_id
_entity_poly.type
_entity_poly.pdbx_seq_one_letter_code
_entity_poly.pdbx_strand_id
1 'polypeptide(L)'
;VIYCADDAHRFAFTADEEMTAVPAYTSTLGAYLYEPSAAVLKAGAFKSLAQRFDVKKLHPNSHLYTSDTLHADFPGRAFSVERTCGFGKRELKAFCADTAQANLTVRNFPATVADLRKRLKLREGGSDYWFATTLADESHCLIACRKVSKN
;
A
#
# COMPACT_ATOMS: atom_id res chain seq x y z
N VAL A 1 6.76 -16.55 -19.58
CA VAL A 1 5.68 -15.62 -19.24
C VAL A 1 4.96 -16.14 -18.01
N ILE A 2 4.78 -15.26 -17.03
CA ILE A 2 4.07 -15.56 -15.80
C ILE A 2 2.75 -14.81 -15.81
N TYR A 3 1.66 -15.52 -15.60
CA TYR A 3 0.33 -14.95 -15.56
C TYR A 3 -0.19 -14.87 -14.12
N CYS A 4 -0.72 -13.72 -13.75
CA CYS A 4 -1.40 -13.49 -12.48
C CYS A 4 -2.83 -13.07 -12.79
N ALA A 5 -3.79 -13.72 -12.18
CA ALA A 5 -5.19 -13.41 -12.41
C ALA A 5 -6.00 -13.54 -11.13
N ASP A 6 -6.96 -12.63 -10.97
CA ASP A 6 -8.04 -12.75 -9.99
C ASP A 6 -9.37 -12.49 -10.73
N ASP A 7 -10.48 -12.33 -10.00
CA ASP A 7 -11.79 -12.15 -10.61
C ASP A 7 -11.91 -10.84 -11.42
N ALA A 8 -11.08 -9.85 -11.11
CA ALA A 8 -11.20 -8.51 -11.69
C ALA A 8 -10.01 -8.12 -12.56
N HIS A 9 -8.84 -8.75 -12.39
CA HIS A 9 -7.59 -8.29 -13.01
C HIS A 9 -6.77 -9.43 -13.57
N ARG A 10 -6.05 -9.13 -14.66
CA ARG A 10 -5.04 -10.01 -15.25
C ARG A 10 -3.75 -9.24 -15.42
N PHE A 11 -2.65 -9.89 -15.13
CA PHE A 11 -1.32 -9.31 -15.30
C PHE A 11 -0.36 -10.40 -15.74
N ALA A 12 0.40 -10.12 -16.78
CA ALA A 12 1.39 -11.05 -17.30
C ALA A 12 2.75 -10.36 -17.36
N PHE A 13 3.78 -11.07 -16.97
CA PHE A 13 5.16 -10.58 -17.01
C PHE A 13 6.12 -11.73 -17.19
N THR A 14 7.39 -11.43 -17.48
CA THR A 14 8.45 -12.43 -17.57
C THR A 14 9.44 -12.28 -16.43
N ALA A 15 10.18 -13.35 -16.11
CA ALA A 15 11.24 -13.30 -15.11
C ALA A 15 12.31 -12.27 -15.50
N ASP A 16 12.64 -12.16 -16.79
CA ASP A 16 13.58 -11.14 -17.29
C ASP A 16 13.07 -9.74 -17.07
N GLU A 17 11.80 -9.50 -17.34
CA GLU A 17 11.17 -8.20 -17.10
C GLU A 17 11.29 -7.79 -15.63
N GLU A 18 10.97 -8.70 -14.72
CA GLU A 18 11.08 -8.42 -13.29
C GLU A 18 12.53 -8.18 -12.86
N MET A 19 13.46 -8.96 -13.41
CA MET A 19 14.87 -8.85 -13.06
C MET A 19 15.47 -7.53 -13.55
N THR A 20 15.07 -7.05 -14.71
CA THR A 20 15.63 -5.84 -15.34
C THR A 20 14.84 -4.57 -15.08
N ALA A 21 13.62 -4.66 -14.54
CA ALA A 21 12.81 -3.50 -14.26
C ALA A 21 13.47 -2.60 -13.21
N VAL A 22 13.38 -1.28 -13.43
CA VAL A 22 13.95 -0.27 -12.54
C VAL A 22 12.82 0.61 -12.03
N PRO A 23 12.24 0.28 -10.86
CA PRO A 23 11.16 1.07 -10.30
C PRO A 23 11.69 2.36 -9.68
N ALA A 24 10.85 3.39 -9.66
CA ALA A 24 11.12 4.57 -8.85
C ALA A 24 10.58 4.33 -7.44
N TYR A 25 11.37 4.69 -6.43
CA TYR A 25 10.96 4.61 -5.02
C TYR A 25 10.68 6.01 -4.50
N THR A 26 9.80 6.11 -3.50
CA THR A 26 9.45 7.40 -2.93
C THR A 26 9.20 7.29 -1.42
N SER A 27 9.52 8.35 -0.70
CA SER A 27 9.17 8.50 0.71
C SER A 27 7.96 9.41 0.91
N THR A 28 7.29 9.79 -0.18
CA THR A 28 6.14 10.71 -0.15
C THR A 28 4.95 10.06 -0.81
N LEU A 29 3.81 10.02 -0.12
CA LEU A 29 2.57 9.51 -0.67
C LEU A 29 1.97 10.51 -1.67
N GLY A 30 1.52 10.01 -2.83
CA GLY A 30 0.68 10.76 -3.73
C GLY A 30 -0.78 10.69 -3.31
N ALA A 31 -1.67 11.06 -4.23
CA ALA A 31 -3.12 11.06 -3.96
C ALA A 31 -3.71 9.67 -3.82
N TYR A 32 -3.05 8.64 -4.38
CA TYR A 32 -3.56 7.27 -4.40
C TYR A 32 -2.53 6.28 -3.91
N LEU A 33 -3.01 5.25 -3.21
CA LEU A 33 -2.22 4.12 -2.73
C LEU A 33 -2.75 2.85 -3.38
N TYR A 34 -1.84 1.95 -3.77
CA TYR A 34 -2.22 0.69 -4.43
C TYR A 34 -1.65 -0.48 -3.66
N GLU A 35 -2.50 -1.48 -3.45
CA GLU A 35 -2.11 -2.77 -2.87
C GLU A 35 -2.30 -3.84 -3.95
N PRO A 36 -1.24 -4.51 -4.40
CA PRO A 36 -1.38 -5.57 -5.40
C PRO A 36 -2.28 -6.71 -4.93
N SER A 37 -2.93 -7.38 -5.88
CA SER A 37 -3.72 -8.57 -5.57
C SER A 37 -2.83 -9.68 -5.00
N ALA A 38 -3.45 -10.63 -4.30
CA ALA A 38 -2.72 -11.77 -3.72
C ALA A 38 -1.98 -12.57 -4.81
N ALA A 39 -2.59 -12.73 -5.99
CA ALA A 39 -1.97 -13.44 -7.10
C ALA A 39 -0.69 -12.76 -7.58
N VAL A 40 -0.71 -11.43 -7.70
CA VAL A 40 0.45 -10.64 -8.11
C VAL A 40 1.56 -10.70 -7.06
N LEU A 41 1.21 -10.55 -5.79
CA LEU A 41 2.17 -10.65 -4.69
C LEU A 41 2.84 -12.03 -4.65
N LYS A 42 2.04 -13.09 -4.82
CA LYS A 42 2.55 -14.46 -4.83
C LYS A 42 3.48 -14.72 -6.02
N ALA A 43 3.20 -14.11 -7.16
CA ALA A 43 4.03 -14.26 -8.36
C ALA A 43 5.32 -13.42 -8.30
N GLY A 44 5.40 -12.43 -7.42
CA GLY A 44 6.61 -11.64 -7.24
C GLY A 44 6.85 -10.55 -8.27
N ALA A 45 5.80 -10.02 -8.89
CA ALA A 45 5.91 -9.00 -9.95
C ALA A 45 6.14 -7.58 -9.41
N PHE A 46 6.95 -7.43 -8.38
CA PHE A 46 7.04 -6.18 -7.61
C PHE A 46 7.59 -4.99 -8.40
N LYS A 47 8.67 -5.19 -9.13
CA LYS A 47 9.30 -4.11 -9.92
C LYS A 47 8.57 -3.90 -11.24
N SER A 48 8.10 -4.98 -11.85
CA SER A 48 7.34 -4.92 -13.11
C SER A 48 6.09 -4.10 -12.98
N LEU A 49 5.37 -4.22 -11.85
CA LEU A 49 4.18 -3.41 -11.57
C LEU A 49 4.49 -1.91 -11.59
N ALA A 50 5.54 -1.51 -10.89
CA ALA A 50 5.90 -0.10 -10.77
C ALA A 50 6.21 0.49 -12.15
N GLN A 51 6.97 -0.23 -12.97
CA GLN A 51 7.36 0.23 -14.29
C GLN A 51 6.19 0.22 -15.27
N ARG A 52 5.40 -0.87 -15.25
CA ARG A 52 4.29 -1.07 -16.18
C ARG A 52 3.16 -0.05 -15.99
N PHE A 53 2.85 0.28 -14.75
CA PHE A 53 1.74 1.20 -14.43
C PHE A 53 2.20 2.62 -14.12
N ASP A 54 3.49 2.90 -14.22
CA ASP A 54 4.06 4.22 -13.94
C ASP A 54 3.65 4.73 -12.57
N VAL A 55 3.80 3.88 -11.58
CA VAL A 55 3.58 4.21 -10.16
C VAL A 55 4.89 4.08 -9.42
N LYS A 56 5.01 4.81 -8.30
CA LYS A 56 6.21 4.75 -7.47
C LYS A 56 6.01 3.75 -6.34
N LYS A 57 7.06 3.00 -6.01
CA LYS A 57 7.03 2.04 -4.93
C LYS A 57 7.49 2.71 -3.64
N LEU A 58 6.83 2.43 -2.53
CA LEU A 58 7.15 3.09 -1.25
C LEU A 58 8.47 2.62 -0.63
N HIS A 59 8.89 1.40 -0.92
CA HIS A 59 10.14 0.81 -0.41
C HIS A 59 10.37 -0.50 -1.14
N PRO A 60 11.62 -0.93 -1.36
CA PRO A 60 11.88 -2.22 -2.02
C PRO A 60 11.12 -3.41 -1.42
N ASN A 61 10.86 -3.39 -0.12
CA ASN A 61 10.20 -4.50 0.58
C ASN A 61 8.78 -4.22 1.06
N SER A 62 8.23 -3.05 0.78
CA SER A 62 6.89 -2.70 1.28
C SER A 62 5.77 -3.19 0.38
N HIS A 63 6.02 -3.33 -0.91
CA HIS A 63 5.06 -3.81 -1.91
C HIS A 63 3.74 -3.04 -1.89
N LEU A 64 3.84 -1.73 -1.66
CA LEU A 64 2.78 -0.76 -1.78
C LEU A 64 3.24 0.31 -2.77
N TYR A 65 2.30 0.85 -3.52
CA TYR A 65 2.61 1.78 -4.62
C TYR A 65 1.75 3.03 -4.50
N THR A 66 2.22 4.13 -5.08
CA THR A 66 1.51 5.41 -5.01
C THR A 66 1.62 6.16 -6.33
N SER A 67 0.63 7.00 -6.58
CA SER A 67 0.62 7.93 -7.72
C SER A 67 -0.31 9.10 -7.44
N ASP A 68 -0.21 10.15 -8.23
CA ASP A 68 -1.10 11.30 -8.12
C ASP A 68 -2.32 11.17 -9.02
N THR A 69 -2.26 10.32 -10.04
CA THR A 69 -3.35 10.06 -10.98
C THR A 69 -3.84 8.63 -10.79
N LEU A 70 -5.16 8.44 -10.74
CA LEU A 70 -5.73 7.11 -10.54
C LEU A 70 -5.47 6.19 -11.75
N HIS A 71 -4.85 5.05 -11.49
CA HIS A 71 -4.68 3.97 -12.45
C HIS A 71 -5.71 2.88 -12.14
N ALA A 72 -6.90 2.98 -12.74
CA ALA A 72 -8.02 2.08 -12.46
C ALA A 72 -7.75 0.64 -12.89
N ASP A 73 -6.82 0.43 -13.81
CA ASP A 73 -6.42 -0.88 -14.33
C ASP A 73 -5.31 -1.57 -13.51
N PHE A 74 -4.82 -0.94 -12.45
CA PHE A 74 -3.83 -1.57 -11.57
C PHE A 74 -4.39 -2.86 -10.97
N PRO A 75 -3.64 -3.99 -11.05
CA PRO A 75 -4.15 -5.29 -10.60
C PRO A 75 -4.12 -5.44 -9.08
N GLY A 76 -5.15 -4.93 -8.42
CA GLY A 76 -5.27 -4.94 -6.97
C GLY A 76 -6.29 -3.93 -6.51
N ARG A 77 -6.14 -3.48 -5.26
CA ARG A 77 -7.02 -2.47 -4.68
C ARG A 77 -6.37 -1.10 -4.80
N ALA A 78 -7.19 -0.09 -5.08
CA ALA A 78 -6.78 1.31 -5.09
C ALA A 78 -7.49 2.06 -3.97
N PHE A 79 -6.77 2.98 -3.35
CA PHE A 79 -7.28 3.78 -2.24
C PHE A 79 -6.96 5.24 -2.49
N SER A 80 -7.87 6.14 -2.09
CA SER A 80 -7.56 7.57 -2.03
C SER A 80 -6.92 7.88 -0.68
N VAL A 81 -5.74 8.49 -0.72
CA VAL A 81 -5.00 8.84 0.50
C VAL A 81 -5.60 10.10 1.11
N GLU A 82 -6.03 10.00 2.36
CA GLU A 82 -6.61 11.14 3.07
C GLU A 82 -5.59 11.86 3.93
N ARG A 83 -4.76 11.12 4.65
CA ARG A 83 -3.73 11.70 5.51
C ARG A 83 -2.70 10.65 5.88
N THR A 84 -1.52 11.14 6.29
CA THR A 84 -0.41 10.31 6.73
C THR A 84 0.22 10.90 7.98
N CYS A 85 0.89 10.06 8.76
CA CYS A 85 1.71 10.54 9.85
C CYS A 85 2.86 9.57 10.14
N GLY A 86 3.85 10.06 10.90
CA GLY A 86 4.89 9.21 11.48
C GLY A 86 4.41 8.55 12.77
N PHE A 87 5.31 7.86 13.47
CA PHE A 87 4.99 7.09 14.67
C PHE A 87 5.41 7.76 15.98
N GLY A 88 5.64 9.09 15.98
CA GLY A 88 5.80 9.84 17.20
C GLY A 88 4.52 9.83 18.05
N LYS A 89 4.66 9.84 19.37
CA LYS A 89 3.50 9.75 20.27
C LYS A 89 2.45 10.83 20.00
N ARG A 90 2.89 12.07 19.82
CA ARG A 90 1.98 13.19 19.57
C ARG A 90 1.29 13.08 18.22
N GLU A 91 2.04 12.67 17.20
CA GLU A 91 1.51 12.47 15.85
C GLU A 91 0.42 11.40 15.86
N LEU A 92 0.69 10.25 16.48
CA LEU A 92 -0.27 9.15 16.56
C LEU A 92 -1.51 9.53 17.33
N LYS A 93 -1.36 10.25 18.45
CA LYS A 93 -2.50 10.68 19.26
C LYS A 93 -3.42 11.60 18.46
N ALA A 94 -2.86 12.58 17.78
CA ALA A 94 -3.63 13.50 16.94
C ALA A 94 -4.29 12.77 15.77
N PHE A 95 -3.57 11.87 15.14
CA PHE A 95 -4.05 11.11 13.98
C PHE A 95 -5.23 10.20 14.34
N CYS A 96 -5.22 9.60 15.52
CA CYS A 96 -6.24 8.65 15.98
C CYS A 96 -7.39 9.31 16.74
N ALA A 97 -7.32 10.63 17.01
CA ALA A 97 -8.24 11.30 17.93
C ALA A 97 -9.72 11.11 17.60
N ASP A 98 -10.07 11.15 16.31
CA ASP A 98 -11.46 11.07 15.86
C ASP A 98 -11.82 9.73 15.21
N THR A 99 -10.94 8.72 15.33
CA THR A 99 -11.15 7.43 14.68
C THR A 99 -11.16 6.30 15.70
N ALA A 100 -12.29 5.60 15.79
CA ALA A 100 -12.47 4.48 16.71
C ALA A 100 -12.22 3.12 16.03
N GLN A 101 -12.35 3.05 14.72
CA GLN A 101 -12.19 1.80 13.97
C GLN A 101 -11.63 2.05 12.59
N ALA A 102 -10.86 1.07 12.09
CA ALA A 102 -10.31 1.07 10.74
C ALA A 102 -9.89 -0.34 10.37
N ASN A 103 -9.91 -0.63 9.08
CA ASN A 103 -9.35 -1.86 8.53
C ASN A 103 -7.83 -1.67 8.44
N LEU A 104 -7.09 -2.33 9.31
CA LEU A 104 -5.65 -2.11 9.46
C LEU A 104 -4.85 -3.19 8.75
N THR A 105 -3.88 -2.78 7.94
CA THR A 105 -2.94 -3.66 7.24
C THR A 105 -1.52 -3.23 7.57
N VAL A 106 -0.65 -4.21 7.79
CA VAL A 106 0.77 -3.99 8.06
C VAL A 106 1.58 -4.57 6.90
N ARG A 107 2.49 -3.77 6.35
CA ARG A 107 3.40 -4.19 5.25
C ARG A 107 4.80 -3.66 5.55
N ASN A 108 5.77 -4.57 5.73
CA ASN A 108 7.16 -4.20 6.03
C ASN A 108 7.24 -3.26 7.24
N PHE A 109 6.69 -3.69 8.36
CA PHE A 109 6.59 -2.90 9.58
C PHE A 109 6.83 -3.79 10.79
N PRO A 110 7.57 -3.32 11.81
CA PRO A 110 8.01 -4.17 12.94
C PRO A 110 6.97 -4.39 14.03
N ALA A 111 5.72 -4.58 13.65
CA ALA A 111 4.64 -4.92 14.59
C ALA A 111 3.56 -5.71 13.86
N THR A 112 2.84 -6.54 14.59
CA THR A 112 1.69 -7.26 14.03
C THR A 112 0.47 -6.34 14.01
N VAL A 113 -0.54 -6.73 13.22
CA VAL A 113 -1.84 -6.03 13.20
C VAL A 113 -2.44 -5.98 14.62
N ALA A 114 -2.40 -7.11 15.35
CA ALA A 114 -2.96 -7.19 16.70
C ALA A 114 -2.26 -6.22 17.67
N ASP A 115 -0.93 -6.18 17.63
CA ASP A 115 -0.15 -5.28 18.49
C ASP A 115 -0.45 -3.81 18.17
N LEU A 116 -0.52 -3.49 16.89
CA LEU A 116 -0.76 -2.12 16.46
C LEU A 116 -2.18 -1.67 16.80
N ARG A 117 -3.19 -2.53 16.62
CA ARG A 117 -4.56 -2.23 17.04
C ARG A 117 -4.64 -1.87 18.51
N LYS A 118 -3.96 -2.65 19.34
CA LYS A 118 -3.93 -2.44 20.78
C LYS A 118 -3.26 -1.12 21.13
N ARG A 119 -2.13 -0.81 20.48
CA ARG A 119 -1.38 0.43 20.69
C ARG A 119 -2.19 1.65 20.26
N LEU A 120 -2.88 1.56 19.13
CA LEU A 120 -3.67 2.67 18.58
C LEU A 120 -5.10 2.71 19.12
N LYS A 121 -5.52 1.70 19.87
CA LYS A 121 -6.88 1.56 20.40
C LYS A 121 -7.94 1.59 19.30
N LEU A 122 -7.68 0.86 18.21
CA LEU A 122 -8.57 0.77 17.06
C LEU A 122 -9.31 -0.56 17.05
N ARG A 123 -10.61 -0.49 16.80
CA ARG A 123 -11.41 -1.67 16.47
C ARG A 123 -11.34 -1.93 14.98
N GLU A 124 -11.57 -3.17 14.59
CA GLU A 124 -11.63 -3.54 13.19
C GLU A 124 -12.97 -3.12 12.58
N GLY A 125 -12.95 -2.77 11.29
CA GLY A 125 -14.14 -2.52 10.50
C GLY A 125 -14.30 -1.08 10.06
N GLY A 126 -15.47 -0.79 9.51
CA GLY A 126 -15.77 0.52 8.97
C GLY A 126 -15.30 0.72 7.55
N SER A 127 -15.34 1.97 7.10
CA SER A 127 -14.98 2.34 5.72
C SER A 127 -13.56 2.91 5.60
N ASP A 128 -12.84 3.08 6.69
CA ASP A 128 -11.46 3.55 6.67
C ASP A 128 -10.50 2.38 6.53
N TYR A 129 -9.48 2.55 5.70
CA TYR A 129 -8.40 1.58 5.49
C TYR A 129 -7.09 2.25 5.87
N TRP A 130 -6.40 1.68 6.86
CA TRP A 130 -5.14 2.21 7.35
C TRP A 130 -4.01 1.22 7.08
N PHE A 131 -2.89 1.75 6.60
CA PHE A 131 -1.69 0.97 6.32
C PHE A 131 -0.53 1.47 7.17
N ALA A 132 0.14 0.56 7.84
CA ALA A 132 1.40 0.85 8.52
C ALA A 132 2.53 0.22 7.69
N THR A 133 3.50 1.01 7.30
CA THR A 133 4.56 0.56 6.39
C THR A 133 5.86 1.34 6.61
N THR A 134 6.88 0.94 5.87
CA THR A 134 8.17 1.61 5.84
C THR A 134 8.36 2.26 4.46
N LEU A 135 8.77 3.51 4.45
CA LEU A 135 9.00 4.29 3.23
C LEU A 135 10.44 4.15 2.74
N ALA A 136 10.72 4.69 1.56
CA ALA A 136 12.03 4.57 0.90
C ALA A 136 13.18 5.12 1.73
N ASP A 137 12.93 6.11 2.60
CA ASP A 137 13.92 6.69 3.51
C ASP A 137 14.06 5.93 4.83
N GLU A 138 13.47 4.74 4.92
CA GLU A 138 13.43 3.86 6.10
C GLU A 138 12.55 4.40 7.24
N SER A 139 11.81 5.49 7.03
CA SER A 139 10.88 5.98 8.04
C SER A 139 9.59 5.15 8.07
N HIS A 140 9.00 5.03 9.25
CA HIS A 140 7.70 4.37 9.43
C HIS A 140 6.57 5.37 9.18
N CYS A 141 5.53 4.92 8.51
CA CYS A 141 4.41 5.78 8.13
C CYS A 141 3.08 5.06 8.35
N LEU A 142 2.13 5.78 8.88
CA LEU A 142 0.74 5.35 8.99
C LEU A 142 -0.07 6.13 7.94
N ILE A 143 -0.79 5.41 7.10
CA ILE A 143 -1.52 5.97 5.96
C ILE A 143 -3.00 5.70 6.16
N ALA A 144 -3.81 6.75 6.24
CA ALA A 144 -5.27 6.63 6.31
C ALA A 144 -5.86 6.91 4.93
N CYS A 145 -6.66 5.97 4.44
CA CYS A 145 -7.23 6.09 3.11
C CYS A 145 -8.59 5.42 3.00
N ARG A 146 -9.27 5.66 1.90
CA ARG A 146 -10.56 5.05 1.56
C ARG A 146 -10.47 4.29 0.26
N LYS A 147 -11.16 3.18 0.17
CA LYS A 147 -11.16 2.34 -1.03
C LYS A 147 -11.83 3.08 -2.18
N VAL A 148 -11.15 3.09 -3.33
CA VAL A 148 -11.70 3.67 -4.56
C VAL A 148 -12.48 2.61 -5.32
N SER A 149 -13.69 2.98 -5.77
CA SER A 149 -14.43 2.15 -6.71
C SER A 149 -13.79 2.28 -8.09
N LYS A 150 -13.49 1.15 -8.73
CA LYS A 150 -12.85 1.12 -10.05
C LYS A 150 -13.82 0.72 -11.17
N ASN A 151 -15.06 0.98 -10.98
CA ASN A 151 -16.09 0.70 -11.98
C ASN A 151 -16.12 1.78 -13.08
#